data_42c9ee1039f58457ef59374595214209
#
_entry.id   42c9ee1039f58457ef59374595214209
#
_cell.length_a   1.000
_cell.length_b   1.000
_cell.length_c   1.000
_cell.angle_alpha   90.00
_cell.angle_beta   90.00
_cell.angle_gamma   90.00
#
_symmetry.space_group_name_H-M   'P 1'
#
loop_
_entity.id
_entity.type
_entity.pdbx_description
1 polymer ?
#
loop_
_entity_poly.entity_id
_entity_poly.type
_entity_poly.pdbx_seq_one_letter_code
_entity_poly.pdbx_strand_id
1 'polypeptide(L)'
;QLIAFCSDSLSIRLFLGYDVHEQLPWHSTISRTRGLYGEEVFLNLFKEVLRMCVSKGMVRGKRQAVDSVFIKANASMDSLVEKEVLEDAGAFVNELEENSEYKVTSTRKKFVERHHDWKAEAYKGMPANSNSNQTDENGNLIRPKYLSNHTHYSPTDSDARVSVKPGKARQLNYFGQIAVDDAHHVITGACSDFADKRDSQCLEQIVELIEKNLKENGIELQELLADGGYSSGEALAYLH
;
A
#
# COMPACT_ATOMS: atom_id res chain seq x y z
N GLN A 1 6.59 17.88 -10.63
CA GLN A 1 8.01 17.61 -10.30
C GLN A 1 8.71 16.86 -11.43
N LEU A 2 8.26 15.65 -11.88
CA LEU A 2 8.96 14.86 -12.91
C LEU A 2 9.15 15.63 -14.22
N ILE A 3 8.10 16.25 -14.77
CA ILE A 3 8.18 17.01 -16.03
C ILE A 3 9.15 18.19 -15.91
N ALA A 4 9.11 18.94 -14.81
CA ALA A 4 10.05 20.03 -14.56
C ALA A 4 11.49 19.52 -14.55
N PHE A 5 11.75 18.42 -13.81
CA PHE A 5 13.07 17.80 -13.79
C PHE A 5 13.56 17.37 -15.18
N CYS A 6 12.70 16.75 -15.99
CA CYS A 6 13.03 16.38 -17.37
C CYS A 6 13.24 17.59 -18.26
N SER A 7 12.52 18.70 -18.03
CA SER A 7 12.66 19.94 -18.81
C SER A 7 14.01 20.62 -18.55
N ASP A 8 14.50 20.57 -17.32
CA ASP A 8 15.72 21.28 -16.90
C ASP A 8 17.01 20.51 -17.23
N SER A 9 16.91 19.22 -17.56
CA SER A 9 18.06 18.38 -17.86
C SER A 9 18.24 18.15 -19.35
N LEU A 10 19.29 18.70 -19.94
CA LEU A 10 19.63 18.50 -21.35
C LEU A 10 19.92 17.03 -21.69
N SER A 11 20.60 16.31 -20.81
CA SER A 11 20.89 14.88 -21.01
C SER A 11 19.63 14.02 -21.03
N ILE A 12 18.64 14.34 -20.17
CA ILE A 12 17.35 13.63 -20.15
C ILE A 12 16.55 13.98 -21.39
N ARG A 13 16.52 15.26 -21.79
CA ARG A 13 15.83 15.69 -23.03
C ARG A 13 16.37 14.95 -24.24
N LEU A 14 17.70 14.90 -24.38
CA LEU A 14 18.38 14.18 -25.45
C LEU A 14 18.04 12.66 -25.42
N PHE A 15 18.06 12.06 -24.24
CA PHE A 15 17.69 10.65 -24.05
C PHE A 15 16.24 10.39 -24.48
N LEU A 16 15.32 11.30 -24.17
CA LEU A 16 13.90 11.20 -24.53
C LEU A 16 13.64 11.58 -26.01
N GLY A 17 14.64 12.05 -26.74
CA GLY A 17 14.51 12.48 -28.14
C GLY A 17 13.89 13.85 -28.33
N TYR A 18 13.87 14.71 -27.31
CA TYR A 18 13.32 16.08 -27.39
C TYR A 18 14.42 17.11 -27.64
N ASP A 19 14.16 18.02 -28.56
CA ASP A 19 15.03 19.18 -28.79
C ASP A 19 14.94 20.17 -27.61
N VAL A 20 15.95 21.06 -27.52
CA VAL A 20 16.04 22.08 -26.46
C VAL A 20 14.81 22.98 -26.41
N HIS A 21 14.25 23.32 -27.58
CA HIS A 21 13.09 24.19 -27.72
C HIS A 21 11.74 23.46 -27.75
N GLU A 22 11.76 22.14 -27.77
CA GLU A 22 10.55 21.34 -27.85
C GLU A 22 9.89 21.24 -26.48
N GLN A 23 8.56 21.37 -26.42
CA GLN A 23 7.83 21.25 -25.17
C GLN A 23 7.61 19.78 -24.80
N LEU A 24 7.95 19.43 -23.55
CA LEU A 24 7.59 18.14 -22.99
C LEU A 24 6.08 18.05 -22.73
N PRO A 25 5.52 16.82 -22.70
CA PRO A 25 4.11 16.61 -22.41
C PRO A 25 3.73 17.16 -21.02
N TRP A 26 2.52 17.66 -20.89
CA TRP A 26 1.97 18.05 -19.60
C TRP A 26 1.86 16.84 -18.65
N HIS A 27 1.97 17.08 -17.35
CA HIS A 27 1.79 16.03 -16.33
C HIS A 27 0.45 15.29 -16.47
N SER A 28 -0.63 15.99 -16.87
CA SER A 28 -1.94 15.38 -17.12
C SER A 28 -1.93 14.44 -18.33
N THR A 29 -1.09 14.69 -19.33
CA THR A 29 -0.93 13.79 -20.49
C THR A 29 -0.34 12.47 -20.04
N ILE A 30 0.71 12.48 -19.22
CA ILE A 30 1.31 11.26 -18.65
C ILE A 30 0.27 10.50 -17.83
N SER A 31 -0.47 11.19 -16.97
CA SER A 31 -1.52 10.56 -16.14
C SER A 31 -2.61 9.90 -16.98
N ARG A 32 -3.07 10.57 -18.04
CA ARG A 32 -4.06 9.99 -18.97
C ARG A 32 -3.51 8.80 -19.75
N THR A 33 -2.27 8.90 -20.24
CA THR A 33 -1.61 7.82 -20.97
C THR A 33 -1.48 6.58 -20.09
N ARG A 34 -1.14 6.74 -18.80
CA ARG A 34 -1.13 5.61 -17.85
C ARG A 34 -2.48 4.93 -17.73
N GLY A 35 -3.58 5.68 -17.78
CA GLY A 35 -4.94 5.12 -17.74
C GLY A 35 -5.38 4.42 -19.04
N LEU A 36 -4.66 4.61 -20.15
CA LEU A 36 -4.97 3.95 -21.43
C LEU A 36 -4.40 2.53 -21.52
N TYR A 37 -3.40 2.21 -20.72
CA TYR A 37 -2.72 0.92 -20.74
C TYR A 37 -3.02 0.13 -19.48
N GLY A 38 -3.24 -1.16 -19.63
CA GLY A 38 -3.39 -2.08 -18.50
C GLY A 38 -2.07 -2.27 -17.74
N GLU A 39 -2.16 -2.78 -16.53
CA GLU A 39 -1.02 -3.07 -15.67
C GLU A 39 0.05 -3.92 -16.34
N GLU A 40 -0.36 -4.89 -17.15
CA GLU A 40 0.53 -5.80 -17.88
C GLU A 40 1.58 -5.10 -18.75
N VAL A 41 1.21 -3.94 -19.35
CA VAL A 41 2.14 -3.17 -20.19
C VAL A 41 3.30 -2.63 -19.35
N PHE A 42 2.99 -2.14 -18.14
CA PHE A 42 4.01 -1.60 -17.22
C PHE A 42 4.87 -2.71 -16.62
N LEU A 43 4.27 -3.85 -16.28
CA LEU A 43 5.00 -5.02 -15.81
C LEU A 43 5.95 -5.57 -16.87
N ASN A 44 5.51 -5.67 -18.14
CA ASN A 44 6.35 -6.08 -19.24
C ASN A 44 7.50 -5.11 -19.49
N LEU A 45 7.22 -3.80 -19.43
CA LEU A 45 8.26 -2.78 -19.54
C LEU A 45 9.30 -2.92 -18.41
N PHE A 46 8.84 -3.11 -17.17
CA PHE A 46 9.73 -3.34 -16.03
C PHE A 46 10.62 -4.56 -16.25
N LYS A 47 10.05 -5.69 -16.67
CA LYS A 47 10.80 -6.93 -16.96
C LYS A 47 11.83 -6.73 -18.07
N GLU A 48 11.48 -6.01 -19.12
CA GLU A 48 12.41 -5.72 -20.21
C GLU A 48 13.60 -4.86 -19.75
N VAL A 49 13.31 -3.80 -18.95
CA VAL A 49 14.38 -2.98 -18.36
C VAL A 49 15.26 -3.80 -17.42
N LEU A 50 14.68 -4.66 -16.59
CA LEU A 50 15.44 -5.55 -15.71
C LEU A 50 16.34 -6.51 -16.52
N ARG A 51 15.80 -7.11 -17.59
CA ARG A 51 16.55 -7.96 -18.49
C ARG A 51 17.75 -7.22 -19.12
N MET A 52 17.56 -5.97 -19.52
CA MET A 52 18.63 -5.13 -20.03
C MET A 52 19.71 -4.87 -18.97
N CYS A 53 19.30 -4.58 -17.72
CA CYS A 53 20.24 -4.40 -16.61
C CYS A 53 21.06 -5.66 -16.33
N VAL A 54 20.39 -6.82 -16.33
CA VAL A 54 21.08 -8.11 -16.18
C VAL A 54 22.08 -8.36 -17.32
N SER A 55 21.69 -8.13 -18.57
CA SER A 55 22.57 -8.31 -19.74
C SER A 55 23.81 -7.40 -19.71
N LYS A 56 23.73 -6.27 -19.01
CA LYS A 56 24.84 -5.35 -18.78
C LYS A 56 25.69 -5.67 -17.53
N GLY A 57 25.37 -6.75 -16.82
CA GLY A 57 26.05 -7.14 -15.60
C GLY A 57 25.78 -6.24 -14.38
N MET A 58 24.69 -5.47 -14.43
CA MET A 58 24.32 -4.56 -13.34
C MET A 58 23.62 -5.27 -12.18
N VAL A 59 23.09 -6.48 -12.40
CA VAL A 59 22.41 -7.30 -11.40
C VAL A 59 23.24 -8.55 -11.15
N ARG A 60 23.65 -8.75 -9.90
CA ARG A 60 24.37 -9.98 -9.50
C ARG A 60 23.42 -11.05 -8.96
N GLY A 61 22.31 -10.63 -8.39
CA GLY A 61 21.28 -11.49 -7.82
C GLY A 61 21.61 -12.13 -6.48
N LYS A 62 22.88 -12.10 -6.06
CA LYS A 62 23.32 -12.80 -4.85
C LYS A 62 22.62 -12.28 -3.59
N ARG A 63 22.59 -10.96 -3.46
CA ARG A 63 22.05 -10.29 -2.27
C ARG A 63 21.02 -9.25 -2.69
N GLN A 64 19.82 -9.40 -2.17
CA GLN A 64 18.71 -8.47 -2.38
C GLN A 64 18.37 -7.77 -1.08
N ALA A 65 18.21 -6.47 -1.11
CA ALA A 65 17.71 -5.68 0.01
C ALA A 65 16.23 -5.36 -0.20
N VAL A 66 15.40 -5.59 0.81
CA VAL A 66 13.96 -5.28 0.79
C VAL A 66 13.66 -4.22 1.83
N ASP A 67 12.90 -3.22 1.44
CA ASP A 67 12.37 -2.18 2.32
C ASP A 67 10.96 -1.80 1.92
N SER A 68 10.23 -1.21 2.86
CA SER A 68 8.85 -0.78 2.69
C SER A 68 8.69 0.73 2.73
N VAL A 69 7.70 1.22 1.98
CA VAL A 69 7.37 2.64 1.94
C VAL A 69 5.85 2.83 1.87
N PHE A 70 5.33 3.79 2.63
CA PHE A 70 3.96 4.23 2.44
C PHE A 70 3.85 5.14 1.21
N ILE A 71 2.98 4.74 0.29
CA ILE A 71 2.64 5.47 -0.92
C ILE A 71 1.31 6.18 -0.67
N LYS A 72 1.31 7.51 -0.68
CA LYS A 72 0.11 8.30 -0.45
C LYS A 72 -0.94 8.02 -1.53
N ALA A 73 -2.14 7.65 -1.10
CA ALA A 73 -3.29 7.50 -1.98
C ALA A 73 -3.79 8.85 -2.47
N ASN A 74 -4.44 8.85 -3.63
CA ASN A 74 -5.09 10.05 -4.17
C ASN A 74 -6.50 10.23 -3.57
N ALA A 75 -6.57 10.21 -2.25
CA ALA A 75 -7.80 10.35 -1.48
C ALA A 75 -7.56 11.22 -0.24
N SER A 76 -8.62 11.90 0.21
CA SER A 76 -8.58 12.75 1.40
C SER A 76 -9.11 12.02 2.63
N MET A 77 -8.50 12.27 3.79
CA MET A 77 -9.03 11.83 5.08
C MET A 77 -10.42 12.42 5.37
N ASP A 78 -10.71 13.60 4.83
CA ASP A 78 -12.01 14.28 5.02
C ASP A 78 -13.13 13.62 4.22
N SER A 79 -12.79 12.84 3.19
CA SER A 79 -13.76 12.10 2.35
C SER A 79 -14.10 10.70 2.88
N LEU A 80 -13.57 10.32 4.03
CA LEU A 80 -13.85 9.02 4.63
C LEU A 80 -15.32 8.89 5.02
N VAL A 81 -15.92 7.78 4.60
CA VAL A 81 -17.31 7.43 4.88
C VAL A 81 -17.34 6.18 5.78
N GLU A 82 -18.28 6.14 6.69
CA GLU A 82 -18.55 4.95 7.49
C GLU A 82 -18.99 3.79 6.61
N LYS A 83 -18.42 2.63 6.88
CA LYS A 83 -18.94 1.38 6.30
C LYS A 83 -20.35 1.15 6.86
N GLU A 84 -21.27 0.79 5.99
CA GLU A 84 -22.56 0.29 6.45
C GLU A 84 -22.33 -0.91 7.36
N VAL A 85 -22.89 -0.84 8.54
CA VAL A 85 -22.90 -1.95 9.47
C VAL A 85 -24.34 -2.41 9.54
N LEU A 86 -24.56 -3.70 9.29
CA LEU A 86 -25.89 -4.29 9.47
C LEU A 86 -26.39 -3.97 10.88
N GLU A 87 -27.65 -3.57 11.00
CA GLU A 87 -28.26 -3.18 12.28
C GLU A 87 -28.21 -4.34 13.29
N ASP A 88 -28.21 -5.58 12.78
CA ASP A 88 -28.10 -6.80 13.58
C ASP A 88 -26.76 -7.51 13.32
N ALA A 89 -25.86 -7.42 14.31
CA ALA A 89 -24.57 -8.11 14.28
C ALA A 89 -24.72 -9.65 14.24
N GLY A 90 -25.82 -10.18 14.81
CA GLY A 90 -26.12 -11.61 14.76
C GLY A 90 -26.49 -12.07 13.36
N ALA A 91 -27.32 -11.31 12.63
CA ALA A 91 -27.65 -11.58 11.24
C ALA A 91 -26.43 -11.57 10.34
N PHE A 92 -25.50 -10.61 10.53
CA PHE A 92 -24.25 -10.53 9.78
C PHE A 92 -23.33 -11.74 10.04
N VAL A 93 -23.25 -12.19 11.29
CA VAL A 93 -22.47 -13.40 11.63
C VAL A 93 -23.07 -14.64 11.00
N ASN A 94 -24.40 -14.77 10.99
CA ASN A 94 -25.11 -15.89 10.37
C ASN A 94 -24.92 -15.88 8.83
N GLU A 95 -25.00 -14.72 8.20
CA GLU A 95 -24.72 -14.57 6.77
C GLU A 95 -23.28 -14.97 6.41
N LEU A 96 -22.31 -14.62 7.25
CA LEU A 96 -20.91 -15.06 7.09
C LEU A 96 -20.77 -16.59 7.26
N GLU A 97 -21.54 -17.21 8.15
CA GLU A 97 -21.52 -18.66 8.33
C GLU A 97 -22.15 -19.41 7.16
N GLU A 98 -23.23 -18.85 6.58
CA GLU A 98 -23.91 -19.43 5.41
C GLU A 98 -23.09 -19.34 4.13
N ASN A 99 -22.33 -18.26 3.96
CA ASN A 99 -21.57 -17.95 2.74
C ASN A 99 -20.10 -18.38 2.78
N SER A 100 -19.59 -18.93 3.89
CA SER A 100 -18.18 -19.33 4.01
C SER A 100 -18.04 -20.81 4.31
N GLU A 101 -17.03 -21.44 3.69
CA GLU A 101 -16.56 -22.80 4.04
C GLU A 101 -15.98 -22.89 5.46
N TYR A 102 -15.77 -21.74 6.11
CA TYR A 102 -15.15 -21.64 7.42
C TYR A 102 -16.18 -21.28 8.50
N LYS A 103 -16.35 -22.13 9.49
CA LYS A 103 -17.18 -21.83 10.66
C LYS A 103 -16.60 -20.66 11.45
N VAL A 104 -17.41 -19.64 11.67
CA VAL A 104 -17.03 -18.50 12.52
C VAL A 104 -16.89 -18.97 13.98
N THR A 105 -15.72 -18.77 14.57
CA THR A 105 -15.49 -19.19 15.96
C THR A 105 -16.29 -18.32 16.94
N SER A 106 -16.65 -18.91 18.10
CA SER A 106 -17.35 -18.19 19.19
C SER A 106 -16.60 -16.91 19.65
N THR A 107 -15.27 -16.93 19.58
CA THR A 107 -14.43 -15.77 19.88
C THR A 107 -14.62 -14.65 18.86
N ARG A 108 -14.76 -15.00 17.58
CA ARG A 108 -14.98 -14.05 16.48
C ARG A 108 -16.38 -13.44 16.53
N LYS A 109 -17.41 -14.26 16.87
CA LYS A 109 -18.76 -13.76 17.13
C LYS A 109 -18.77 -12.72 18.24
N LYS A 110 -18.20 -13.01 19.39
CA LYS A 110 -18.07 -12.09 20.53
C LYS A 110 -17.25 -10.84 20.21
N PHE A 111 -16.29 -10.93 19.29
CA PHE A 111 -15.54 -9.78 18.84
C PHE A 111 -16.40 -8.85 17.99
N VAL A 112 -17.17 -9.40 17.03
CA VAL A 112 -18.07 -8.63 16.16
C VAL A 112 -19.16 -7.95 16.99
N GLU A 113 -19.81 -8.67 17.90
CA GLU A 113 -20.82 -8.13 18.81
C GLU A 113 -20.25 -6.97 19.66
N ARG A 114 -19.14 -7.19 20.33
CA ARG A 114 -18.48 -6.14 21.13
C ARG A 114 -18.06 -4.93 20.30
N HIS A 115 -17.60 -5.15 19.06
CA HIS A 115 -17.22 -4.06 18.18
C HIS A 115 -18.44 -3.25 17.75
N HIS A 116 -19.56 -3.90 17.50
CA HIS A 116 -20.82 -3.27 17.15
C HIS A 116 -21.35 -2.43 18.31
N ASP A 117 -21.40 -2.98 19.52
CA ASP A 117 -21.84 -2.29 20.73
C ASP A 117 -20.93 -1.11 21.04
N TRP A 118 -19.64 -1.32 21.01
CA TRP A 118 -18.64 -0.25 21.22
C TRP A 118 -18.80 0.86 20.18
N LYS A 119 -19.06 0.51 18.91
CA LYS A 119 -19.27 1.49 17.85
C LYS A 119 -20.54 2.31 18.09
N ALA A 120 -21.64 1.66 18.44
CA ALA A 120 -22.91 2.31 18.74
C ALA A 120 -22.78 3.32 19.88
N GLU A 121 -22.05 2.97 20.96
CA GLU A 121 -21.78 3.87 22.07
C GLU A 121 -20.79 4.99 21.75
N ALA A 122 -19.69 4.64 21.05
CA ALA A 122 -18.62 5.59 20.74
C ALA A 122 -19.06 6.69 19.78
N TYR A 123 -20.07 6.42 18.93
CA TYR A 123 -20.57 7.39 17.95
C TYR A 123 -21.85 8.14 18.39
N LYS A 124 -22.40 7.80 19.53
CA LYS A 124 -23.57 8.46 20.07
C LYS A 124 -23.27 9.93 20.38
N GLY A 125 -23.80 10.84 19.56
CA GLY A 125 -23.61 12.29 19.76
C GLY A 125 -22.31 12.91 19.24
N MET A 126 -21.50 12.18 18.47
CA MET A 126 -20.27 12.75 17.89
C MET A 126 -20.52 13.48 16.56
N PRO A 127 -20.02 14.71 16.38
CA PRO A 127 -20.03 15.38 15.09
C PRO A 127 -19.10 14.71 14.10
N ALA A 128 -19.49 14.70 12.81
CA ALA A 128 -18.83 13.92 11.75
C ALA A 128 -17.34 14.26 11.49
N ASN A 129 -16.88 15.47 11.83
CA ASN A 129 -15.53 15.96 11.49
C ASN A 129 -14.95 16.84 12.59
N SER A 130 -14.51 16.30 13.73
CA SER A 130 -13.80 17.12 14.68
C SER A 130 -12.34 16.67 14.86
N ASN A 131 -11.43 17.39 14.20
CA ASN A 131 -10.01 17.42 14.56
C ASN A 131 -9.72 18.44 15.69
N SER A 132 -10.74 18.96 16.37
CA SER A 132 -10.61 20.03 17.35
C SER A 132 -10.99 19.54 18.74
N ASN A 133 -10.32 20.10 19.75
CA ASN A 133 -10.70 20.03 21.16
C ASN A 133 -12.01 20.80 21.41
N GLN A 134 -13.08 20.45 20.71
CA GLN A 134 -14.39 21.04 20.89
C GLN A 134 -15.06 20.45 22.13
N THR A 135 -15.67 21.29 22.90
CA THR A 135 -16.52 20.90 24.01
C THR A 135 -17.99 21.01 23.62
N ASP A 136 -18.81 20.09 24.10
CA ASP A 136 -20.25 20.16 23.96
C ASP A 136 -20.84 21.33 24.79
N GLU A 137 -22.14 21.56 24.69
CA GLU A 137 -22.85 22.63 25.45
C GLU A 137 -22.71 22.49 26.98
N ASN A 138 -22.30 21.32 27.47
CA ASN A 138 -22.09 21.00 28.86
C ASN A 138 -20.60 21.10 29.30
N GLY A 139 -19.71 21.51 28.38
CA GLY A 139 -18.28 21.64 28.65
C GLY A 139 -17.48 20.31 28.58
N ASN A 140 -18.10 19.22 28.16
CA ASN A 140 -17.38 17.94 27.98
C ASN A 140 -16.62 17.92 26.65
N LEU A 141 -15.38 17.43 26.69
CA LEU A 141 -14.57 17.25 25.50
C LEU A 141 -15.28 16.30 24.51
N ILE A 142 -15.62 16.82 23.33
CA ILE A 142 -16.09 16.00 22.21
C ILE A 142 -14.88 15.25 21.68
N ARG A 143 -14.80 13.96 21.96
CA ARG A 143 -13.69 13.14 21.46
C ARG A 143 -13.74 13.09 19.94
N PRO A 144 -12.58 13.27 19.26
CA PRO A 144 -12.53 13.17 17.83
C PRO A 144 -13.02 11.79 17.40
N LYS A 145 -13.81 11.74 16.31
CA LYS A 145 -14.30 10.49 15.73
C LYS A 145 -13.12 9.54 15.48
N TYR A 146 -13.19 8.35 16.04
CA TYR A 146 -12.13 7.35 15.84
C TYR A 146 -12.24 6.79 14.43
N LEU A 147 -11.38 7.27 13.54
CA LEU A 147 -11.28 6.78 12.16
C LEU A 147 -10.38 5.54 12.13
N SER A 148 -10.93 4.42 11.73
CA SER A 148 -10.17 3.18 11.55
C SER A 148 -10.55 2.48 10.25
N ASN A 149 -9.64 1.65 9.74
CA ASN A 149 -9.88 0.86 8.54
C ASN A 149 -11.02 -0.17 8.70
N HIS A 150 -11.38 -0.50 9.94
CA HIS A 150 -12.51 -1.38 10.23
C HIS A 150 -13.86 -0.67 10.05
N THR A 151 -13.91 0.62 10.37
CA THR A 151 -15.16 1.38 10.43
C THR A 151 -15.36 2.34 9.26
N HIS A 152 -14.29 2.71 8.55
CA HIS A 152 -14.33 3.69 7.47
C HIS A 152 -13.61 3.22 6.23
N TYR A 153 -14.00 3.77 5.10
CA TYR A 153 -13.33 3.60 3.81
C TYR A 153 -13.39 4.90 3.01
N SER A 154 -12.55 5.03 2.02
CA SER A 154 -12.62 6.14 1.07
C SER A 154 -13.48 5.73 -0.14
N PRO A 155 -14.57 6.44 -0.46
CA PRO A 155 -15.35 6.14 -1.66
C PRO A 155 -14.61 6.50 -2.95
N THR A 156 -13.61 7.37 -2.88
CA THR A 156 -12.77 7.75 -4.03
C THR A 156 -11.71 6.68 -4.33
N ASP A 157 -11.23 5.98 -3.28
CA ASP A 157 -10.21 4.96 -3.37
C ASP A 157 -10.45 3.94 -2.25
N SER A 158 -11.25 2.91 -2.55
CA SER A 158 -11.73 1.92 -1.58
C SER A 158 -10.62 1.04 -1.01
N ASP A 159 -9.50 0.91 -1.72
CA ASP A 159 -8.38 0.08 -1.32
C ASP A 159 -7.35 0.82 -0.47
N ALA A 160 -7.38 2.15 -0.49
CA ALA A 160 -6.54 2.96 0.39
C ALA A 160 -6.87 2.71 1.87
N ARG A 161 -5.84 2.63 2.71
CA ARG A 161 -5.97 2.40 4.16
C ARG A 161 -5.38 3.56 4.95
N VAL A 162 -6.06 3.87 6.03
CA VAL A 162 -5.53 4.82 7.03
C VAL A 162 -4.31 4.18 7.68
N SER A 163 -3.18 4.82 7.54
CA SER A 163 -1.94 4.40 8.19
C SER A 163 -1.17 5.59 8.75
N VAL A 164 -0.24 5.31 9.65
CA VAL A 164 0.55 6.33 10.33
C VAL A 164 1.96 5.81 10.59
N LYS A 165 2.97 6.65 10.32
CA LYS A 165 4.32 6.45 10.86
C LYS A 165 4.47 7.27 12.14
N PRO A 166 5.26 6.80 13.13
CA PRO A 166 5.55 7.58 14.33
C PRO A 166 5.99 9.01 14.00
N GLY A 167 5.39 10.01 14.64
CA GLY A 167 5.67 11.42 14.39
C GLY A 167 5.06 12.04 13.14
N LYS A 168 4.25 11.30 12.38
CA LYS A 168 3.55 11.81 11.19
C LYS A 168 2.02 11.79 11.37
N ALA A 169 1.33 12.66 10.64
CA ALA A 169 -0.12 12.64 10.58
C ALA A 169 -0.65 11.36 9.91
N ARG A 170 -1.84 10.92 10.32
CA ARG A 170 -2.57 9.84 9.65
C ARG A 170 -2.91 10.25 8.23
N GLN A 171 -2.74 9.31 7.30
CA GLN A 171 -3.05 9.52 5.88
C GLN A 171 -3.59 8.24 5.28
N LEU A 172 -4.30 8.37 4.16
CA LEU A 172 -4.68 7.26 3.31
C LEU A 172 -3.50 6.89 2.43
N ASN A 173 -3.04 5.65 2.56
CA ASN A 173 -1.86 5.14 1.88
C ASN A 173 -2.08 3.73 1.33
N TYR A 174 -1.17 3.35 0.45
CA TYR A 174 -0.81 1.98 0.12
C TYR A 174 0.52 1.63 0.77
N PHE A 175 0.80 0.35 0.90
CA PHE A 175 2.06 -0.16 1.44
C PHE A 175 2.88 -0.75 0.28
N GLY A 176 3.91 -0.04 -0.15
CA GLY A 176 4.80 -0.47 -1.21
C GLY A 176 5.98 -1.25 -0.63
N GLN A 177 6.35 -2.33 -1.31
CA GLN A 177 7.57 -3.09 -1.05
C GLN A 177 8.48 -2.94 -2.26
N ILE A 178 9.76 -2.69 -2.03
CA ILE A 178 10.76 -2.56 -3.09
C ILE A 178 11.95 -3.46 -2.75
N ALA A 179 12.38 -4.22 -3.75
CA ALA A 179 13.59 -5.02 -3.68
C ALA A 179 14.66 -4.46 -4.59
N VAL A 180 15.90 -4.42 -4.11
CA VAL A 180 17.03 -3.81 -4.80
C VAL A 180 18.23 -4.73 -4.72
N ASP A 181 18.91 -4.94 -5.86
CA ASP A 181 20.18 -5.65 -5.93
C ASP A 181 21.33 -4.81 -5.35
N ASP A 182 22.20 -5.41 -4.56
CA ASP A 182 23.29 -4.73 -3.86
C ASP A 182 24.44 -4.24 -4.77
N ALA A 183 24.57 -4.77 -5.98
CA ALA A 183 25.68 -4.45 -6.87
C ALA A 183 25.60 -3.04 -7.45
N HIS A 184 24.45 -2.68 -8.04
CA HIS A 184 24.26 -1.38 -8.69
C HIS A 184 22.89 -0.76 -8.36
N HIS A 185 22.24 -1.20 -7.28
CA HIS A 185 20.97 -0.68 -6.79
C HIS A 185 19.84 -0.75 -7.83
N VAL A 186 19.86 -1.78 -8.68
CA VAL A 186 18.77 -2.05 -9.64
C VAL A 186 17.58 -2.59 -8.89
N ILE A 187 16.40 -2.04 -9.13
CA ILE A 187 15.15 -2.57 -8.59
C ILE A 187 14.85 -3.91 -9.27
N THR A 188 14.75 -4.98 -8.49
CA THR A 188 14.50 -6.34 -8.96
C THR A 188 13.08 -6.81 -8.70
N GLY A 189 12.37 -6.14 -7.80
CA GLY A 189 10.96 -6.39 -7.50
C GLY A 189 10.30 -5.17 -6.89
N ALA A 190 9.04 -4.97 -7.21
CA ALA A 190 8.20 -3.97 -6.55
C ALA A 190 6.76 -4.49 -6.52
N CYS A 191 6.12 -4.43 -5.37
CA CYS A 191 4.71 -4.75 -5.20
C CYS A 191 4.05 -3.79 -4.22
N SER A 192 2.75 -3.80 -4.17
CA SER A 192 1.97 -2.99 -3.23
C SER A 192 0.90 -3.83 -2.55
N ASP A 193 0.57 -3.44 -1.33
CA ASP A 193 -0.47 -4.06 -0.53
C ASP A 193 -1.23 -2.99 0.28
N PHE A 194 -2.18 -3.42 1.08
CA PHE A 194 -2.93 -2.54 1.98
C PHE A 194 -2.04 -1.96 3.08
N ALA A 195 -2.17 -0.67 3.35
CA ALA A 195 -1.30 0.05 4.29
C ALA A 195 -1.58 -0.25 5.78
N ASP A 196 -2.47 -1.16 6.10
CA ASP A 196 -2.71 -1.71 7.43
C ASP A 196 -1.99 -3.04 7.70
N LYS A 197 -1.27 -3.57 6.70
CA LYS A 197 -0.37 -4.71 6.85
C LYS A 197 0.96 -4.31 7.50
N ARG A 198 1.65 -5.31 8.02
CA ARG A 198 3.02 -5.21 8.55
C ARG A 198 4.01 -5.72 7.52
N ASP A 199 5.26 -5.29 7.63
CA ASP A 199 6.36 -5.75 6.76
C ASP A 199 6.45 -7.28 6.68
N SER A 200 6.38 -7.95 7.82
CA SER A 200 6.45 -9.41 7.90
C SER A 200 5.31 -10.14 7.17
N GLN A 201 4.16 -9.52 7.00
CA GLN A 201 3.03 -10.09 6.27
C GLN A 201 3.15 -9.94 4.74
N CYS A 202 4.07 -9.08 4.30
CA CYS A 202 4.33 -8.82 2.88
C CYS A 202 5.61 -9.51 2.39
N LEU A 203 6.37 -10.17 3.28
CA LEU A 203 7.65 -10.79 2.95
C LEU A 203 7.52 -11.85 1.87
N GLU A 204 6.61 -12.79 2.03
CA GLU A 204 6.39 -13.88 1.08
C GLU A 204 6.14 -13.35 -0.33
N GLN A 205 5.21 -12.41 -0.48
CA GLN A 205 4.86 -11.82 -1.77
C GLN A 205 6.06 -11.18 -2.48
N ILE A 206 6.88 -10.41 -1.76
CA ILE A 206 8.03 -9.74 -2.38
C ILE A 206 9.15 -10.74 -2.69
N VAL A 207 9.38 -11.75 -1.85
CA VAL A 207 10.39 -12.79 -2.11
C VAL A 207 10.04 -13.61 -3.33
N GLU A 208 8.81 -14.10 -3.44
CA GLU A 208 8.33 -14.84 -4.63
C GLU A 208 8.49 -14.02 -5.91
N LEU A 209 8.19 -12.70 -5.84
CA LEU A 209 8.35 -11.82 -6.98
C LEU A 209 9.82 -11.65 -7.38
N ILE A 210 10.72 -11.47 -6.41
CA ILE A 210 12.16 -11.38 -6.66
C ILE A 210 12.68 -12.67 -7.29
N GLU A 211 12.38 -13.81 -6.68
CA GLU A 211 12.81 -15.11 -7.17
C GLU A 211 12.35 -15.36 -8.61
N LYS A 212 11.08 -15.07 -8.89
CA LYS A 212 10.52 -15.17 -10.23
C LYS A 212 11.28 -14.29 -11.23
N ASN A 213 11.49 -13.02 -10.91
CA ASN A 213 12.14 -12.06 -11.78
C ASN A 213 13.61 -12.40 -12.02
N LEU A 214 14.33 -12.85 -11.00
CA LEU A 214 15.72 -13.29 -11.11
C LEU A 214 15.82 -14.60 -11.91
N LYS A 215 14.98 -15.59 -11.64
CA LYS A 215 14.94 -16.87 -12.32
C LYS A 215 14.62 -16.74 -13.80
N GLU A 216 13.71 -15.84 -14.19
CA GLU A 216 13.44 -15.51 -15.61
C GLU A 216 14.70 -15.00 -16.33
N ASN A 217 15.69 -14.49 -15.60
CA ASN A 217 16.97 -13.99 -16.10
C ASN A 217 18.16 -14.95 -15.82
N GLY A 218 17.90 -16.17 -15.38
CA GLY A 218 18.93 -17.18 -15.12
C GLY A 218 19.78 -16.91 -13.87
N ILE A 219 19.24 -16.15 -12.90
CA ILE A 219 19.91 -15.77 -11.64
C ILE A 219 19.12 -16.37 -10.47
N GLU A 220 19.83 -16.77 -9.41
CA GLU A 220 19.23 -17.30 -8.18
C GLU A 220 19.48 -16.34 -7.02
N LEU A 221 18.45 -16.14 -6.19
CA LEU A 221 18.56 -15.42 -4.93
C LEU A 221 19.34 -16.25 -3.91
N GLN A 222 20.34 -15.68 -3.26
CA GLN A 222 21.16 -16.35 -2.24
C GLN A 222 21.01 -15.73 -0.85
N GLU A 223 20.91 -14.42 -0.76
CA GLU A 223 20.79 -13.70 0.50
C GLU A 223 19.70 -12.61 0.41
N LEU A 224 18.90 -12.51 1.44
CA LEU A 224 17.91 -11.47 1.59
C LEU A 224 18.25 -10.58 2.80
N LEU A 225 18.33 -9.28 2.58
CA LEU A 225 18.50 -8.28 3.63
C LEU A 225 17.16 -7.57 3.84
N ALA A 226 16.66 -7.60 5.05
CA ALA A 226 15.47 -6.90 5.46
C ALA A 226 15.65 -6.31 6.87
N ASP A 227 14.91 -5.27 7.20
CA ASP A 227 14.94 -4.72 8.55
C ASP A 227 14.19 -5.62 9.57
N GLY A 228 14.27 -5.26 10.87
CA GLY A 228 13.61 -6.02 11.94
C GLY A 228 12.08 -6.06 11.84
N GLY A 229 11.46 -5.19 11.05
CA GLY A 229 10.02 -5.17 10.80
C GLY A 229 9.52 -6.40 10.04
N TYR A 230 10.40 -7.02 9.26
CA TYR A 230 10.11 -8.26 8.53
C TYR A 230 10.22 -9.52 9.39
N SER A 231 10.80 -9.44 10.60
CA SER A 231 10.99 -10.59 11.48
C SER A 231 9.68 -10.98 12.18
N SER A 232 9.16 -12.17 11.87
CA SER A 232 8.09 -12.83 12.60
C SER A 232 8.28 -14.33 12.54
N GLY A 233 7.60 -15.09 13.43
CA GLY A 233 7.67 -16.54 13.39
C GLY A 233 7.23 -17.13 12.06
N GLU A 234 6.18 -16.58 11.45
CA GLU A 234 5.66 -17.00 10.15
C GLU A 234 6.64 -16.67 9.02
N ALA A 235 7.20 -15.45 9.01
CA ALA A 235 8.19 -15.05 8.02
C ALA A 235 9.46 -15.91 8.07
N LEU A 236 9.96 -16.22 9.27
CA LEU A 236 11.11 -17.09 9.44
C LEU A 236 10.82 -18.54 9.03
N ALA A 237 9.62 -19.05 9.33
CA ALA A 237 9.19 -20.38 8.89
C ALA A 237 9.06 -20.50 7.36
N TYR A 238 8.67 -19.40 6.68
CA TYR A 238 8.60 -19.36 5.23
C TYR A 238 9.99 -19.42 4.58
N LEU A 239 10.99 -18.77 5.17
CA LEU A 239 12.36 -18.73 4.65
C LEU A 239 13.17 -20.01 4.91
N HIS A 240 12.66 -20.95 5.72
CA HIS A 240 13.28 -22.24 6.05
C HIS A 240 12.79 -23.35 5.14
#